data_331ac750fd96ecc8a0025b8bef565f48
#
_entry.id   331ac750fd96ecc8a0025b8bef565f48
#
_cell.length_a   1.000
_cell.length_b   1.000
_cell.length_c   1.000
_cell.angle_alpha   90.00
_cell.angle_beta   90.00
_cell.angle_gamma   90.00
#
_symmetry.space_group_name_H-M   'P 1'
#
loop_
_entity.id
_entity.type
_entity.pdbx_description
1 polymer ?
#
loop_
_entity_poly.entity_id
_entity_poly.type
_entity_poly.pdbx_seq_one_letter_code
_entity_poly.pdbx_strand_id
1 'polypeptide(L)'
;MADESMLQVAKIAAGEYLMGADDGEEDERPIHRAYVDDFAIGIYQVTNAEYAQFVRETGHPSPAIRTLPMMVSGALESDFRVLATAYFWTNGTPPEGRDRHPVTLVKFDDAVAYCAWLAKKTGKAVRLPTEAEWERAARGGLGSKCFPWGDTLADSCANFLPRATAKAERGTAPVGSYPANPFEVYDMAGNVWEWVSDWYSPTYYQRAQYINPQGPENGLMRIVRGGAWVNTDERYLRCAYRHEVPPDTYAYSIGFRIAYSLK
;
A
#
# COMPACT_ATOMS: atom_id res chain seq x y z
N MET A 1 11.32 23.24 -15.07
CA MET A 1 10.85 23.59 -13.73
C MET A 1 10.24 22.33 -13.13
N ALA A 2 10.45 22.07 -11.85
CA ALA A 2 9.86 20.92 -11.16
C ALA A 2 8.32 21.09 -11.09
N ASP A 3 7.56 20.06 -11.43
CA ASP A 3 6.10 20.08 -11.41
C ASP A 3 5.59 19.43 -10.11
N GLU A 4 5.49 20.22 -9.05
CA GLU A 4 4.98 19.75 -7.76
C GLU A 4 3.46 19.53 -7.76
N SER A 5 2.73 19.94 -8.80
CA SER A 5 1.27 19.73 -8.90
C SER A 5 0.89 18.25 -8.98
N MET A 6 1.86 17.40 -9.35
CA MET A 6 1.70 15.92 -9.36
C MET A 6 1.74 15.28 -7.97
N LEU A 7 2.05 16.04 -6.91
CA LEU A 7 2.21 15.52 -5.56
C LEU A 7 0.99 15.86 -4.69
N GLN A 8 0.02 14.97 -4.64
CA GLN A 8 -1.07 15.04 -3.67
C GLN A 8 -0.64 14.32 -2.39
N VAL A 9 -0.10 15.08 -1.41
CA VAL A 9 0.51 14.51 -0.22
C VAL A 9 0.00 15.15 1.06
N ALA A 10 -0.12 14.34 2.11
CA ALA A 10 -0.25 14.78 3.49
C ALA A 10 1.14 14.91 4.12
N LYS A 11 1.36 15.99 4.88
CA LYS A 11 2.60 16.21 5.62
C LYS A 11 2.43 15.70 7.05
N ILE A 12 3.22 14.70 7.41
CA ILE A 12 3.20 14.09 8.74
C ILE A 12 4.38 14.67 9.54
N ALA A 13 4.06 15.35 10.63
CA ALA A 13 5.10 15.91 11.51
C ALA A 13 5.93 14.79 12.17
N ALA A 14 7.21 15.07 12.39
CA ALA A 14 8.09 14.19 13.14
C ALA A 14 7.51 13.86 14.53
N GLY A 15 7.77 12.67 15.02
CA GLY A 15 7.35 12.30 16.36
C GLY A 15 7.39 10.80 16.65
N GLU A 16 7.22 10.49 17.93
CA GLU A 16 7.13 9.15 18.45
C GLU A 16 5.71 8.58 18.32
N TYR A 17 5.63 7.28 18.13
CA TYR A 17 4.38 6.53 18.21
C TYR A 17 4.66 5.06 18.64
N LEU A 18 3.60 4.34 18.99
CA LEU A 18 3.66 2.91 19.27
C LEU A 18 3.44 2.14 17.98
N MET A 19 4.45 1.41 17.52
CA MET A 19 4.46 0.55 16.34
C MET A 19 4.21 -0.90 16.76
N GLY A 20 3.41 -1.63 15.96
CA GLY A 20 3.05 -3.01 16.24
C GLY A 20 1.82 -3.15 17.14
N ALA A 21 1.57 -4.37 17.61
CA ALA A 21 0.46 -4.72 18.50
C ALA A 21 0.81 -5.97 19.31
N ASP A 22 0.51 -5.99 20.63
CA ASP A 22 0.75 -7.18 21.46
C ASP A 22 -0.40 -8.21 21.40
N ASP A 23 -1.55 -7.80 20.92
CA ASP A 23 -2.75 -8.64 20.70
C ASP A 23 -2.91 -9.10 19.23
N GLY A 24 -1.95 -8.76 18.37
CA GLY A 24 -1.91 -9.14 16.97
C GLY A 24 -1.18 -10.46 16.70
N GLU A 25 -0.69 -10.60 15.47
CA GLU A 25 0.12 -11.75 15.03
C GLU A 25 1.49 -11.72 15.70
N GLU A 26 2.24 -12.84 15.64
CA GLU A 26 3.54 -12.95 16.31
C GLU A 26 4.57 -11.95 15.77
N ASP A 27 4.54 -11.64 14.49
CA ASP A 27 5.46 -10.73 13.82
C ASP A 27 5.11 -9.24 13.99
N GLU A 28 3.94 -8.94 14.58
CA GLU A 28 3.57 -7.59 15.02
C GLU A 28 4.14 -7.25 16.41
N ARG A 29 4.73 -8.25 17.11
CA ARG A 29 5.21 -8.16 18.50
C ARG A 29 6.72 -8.01 18.61
N PRO A 30 7.18 -7.37 19.67
CA PRO A 30 6.41 -6.61 20.67
C PRO A 30 5.94 -5.27 20.11
N ILE A 31 4.86 -4.73 20.68
CA ILE A 31 4.59 -3.29 20.51
C ILE A 31 5.78 -2.51 21.04
N HIS A 32 6.26 -1.53 20.29
CA HIS A 32 7.47 -0.79 20.64
C HIS A 32 7.38 0.67 20.20
N ARG A 33 8.21 1.51 20.81
CA ARG A 33 8.30 2.92 20.43
C ARG A 33 9.13 3.05 19.16
N ALA A 34 8.61 3.77 18.19
CA ALA A 34 9.32 4.19 17.00
C ALA A 34 9.21 5.71 16.83
N TYR A 35 10.30 6.34 16.46
CA TYR A 35 10.35 7.76 16.09
C TYR A 35 10.56 7.87 14.59
N VAL A 36 9.75 8.67 13.92
CA VAL A 36 9.86 8.95 12.50
C VAL A 36 10.01 10.45 12.31
N ASP A 37 11.00 10.86 11.49
CA ASP A 37 11.18 12.25 11.09
C ASP A 37 9.98 12.76 10.29
N ASP A 38 9.92 14.07 10.03
CA ASP A 38 8.90 14.68 9.20
C ASP A 38 8.98 14.17 7.75
N PHE A 39 7.87 13.72 7.23
CA PHE A 39 7.75 13.20 5.88
C PHE A 39 6.42 13.59 5.22
N ALA A 40 6.39 13.49 3.92
CA ALA A 40 5.17 13.58 3.13
C ALA A 40 4.80 12.19 2.60
N ILE A 41 3.50 11.88 2.63
CA ILE A 41 2.96 10.61 2.10
C ILE A 41 1.80 10.91 1.16
N GLY A 42 1.65 10.14 0.09
CA GLY A 42 0.52 10.26 -0.84
C GLY A 42 -0.81 10.19 -0.10
N ILE A 43 -1.67 11.19 -0.30
CA ILE A 43 -3.02 11.21 0.26
C ILE A 43 -3.79 9.98 -0.21
N TYR A 44 -3.55 9.55 -1.45
CA TYR A 44 -4.16 8.39 -2.10
C TYR A 44 -3.11 7.35 -2.49
N GLN A 45 -3.58 6.16 -2.77
CA GLN A 45 -2.87 5.14 -3.53
C GLN A 45 -2.62 5.68 -4.95
N VAL A 46 -1.48 5.34 -5.58
CA VAL A 46 -1.18 5.75 -6.96
C VAL A 46 -2.24 5.20 -7.89
N THR A 47 -2.86 6.08 -8.68
CA THR A 47 -3.96 5.75 -9.57
C THR A 47 -3.49 5.23 -10.93
N ASN A 48 -4.39 4.56 -11.66
CA ASN A 48 -4.13 4.15 -13.04
C ASN A 48 -3.80 5.33 -13.94
N ALA A 49 -4.46 6.48 -13.78
CA ALA A 49 -4.19 7.69 -14.58
C ALA A 49 -2.76 8.21 -14.37
N GLU A 50 -2.31 8.27 -13.12
CA GLU A 50 -0.94 8.71 -12.78
C GLU A 50 0.11 7.70 -13.30
N TYR A 51 -0.14 6.41 -13.12
CA TYR A 51 0.75 5.37 -13.62
C TYR A 51 0.78 5.33 -15.16
N ALA A 52 -0.32 5.63 -15.85
CA ALA A 52 -0.37 5.74 -17.32
C ALA A 52 0.54 6.86 -17.85
N GLN A 53 0.66 7.95 -17.12
CA GLN A 53 1.61 9.01 -17.49
C GLN A 53 3.05 8.50 -17.44
N PHE A 54 3.41 7.77 -16.37
CA PHE A 54 4.72 7.14 -16.23
C PHE A 54 5.02 6.17 -17.39
N VAL A 55 4.08 5.28 -17.70
CA VAL A 55 4.22 4.31 -18.81
C VAL A 55 4.44 5.03 -20.14
N ARG A 56 3.64 6.06 -20.45
CA ARG A 56 3.76 6.83 -21.70
C ARG A 56 5.10 7.56 -21.83
N GLU A 57 5.59 8.14 -20.74
CA GLU A 57 6.81 8.96 -20.78
C GLU A 57 8.11 8.14 -20.77
N THR A 58 8.06 6.93 -20.20
CA THR A 58 9.27 6.12 -20.00
C THR A 58 9.34 4.89 -20.91
N GLY A 59 8.22 4.48 -21.49
CA GLY A 59 8.12 3.18 -22.15
C GLY A 59 8.15 2.00 -21.18
N HIS A 60 7.99 2.25 -19.86
CA HIS A 60 7.92 1.17 -18.87
C HIS A 60 6.77 0.21 -19.21
N PRO A 61 6.96 -1.09 -19.04
CA PRO A 61 5.92 -2.06 -19.33
C PRO A 61 4.64 -1.79 -18.53
N SER A 62 3.50 -1.77 -19.20
CA SER A 62 2.20 -1.59 -18.54
C SER A 62 1.84 -2.75 -17.61
N PRO A 63 0.99 -2.54 -16.60
CA PRO A 63 0.51 -3.59 -15.71
C PRO A 63 -0.08 -4.79 -16.46
N ALA A 64 0.48 -5.96 -16.20
CA ALA A 64 0.06 -7.22 -16.79
C ALA A 64 0.57 -8.39 -15.94
N ILE A 65 -0.11 -9.54 -16.02
CA ILE A 65 0.44 -10.77 -15.45
C ILE A 65 1.46 -11.34 -16.43
N ARG A 66 2.72 -11.33 -16.04
CA ARG A 66 3.83 -11.89 -16.81
C ARG A 66 4.28 -13.23 -16.26
N THR A 67 4.18 -13.39 -14.94
CA THR A 67 4.42 -14.63 -14.20
C THR A 67 3.29 -14.81 -13.21
N LEU A 68 2.92 -16.08 -12.96
CA LEU A 68 1.92 -16.37 -11.93
C LEU A 68 2.54 -16.15 -10.54
N PRO A 69 1.80 -15.58 -9.60
CA PRO A 69 2.22 -15.56 -8.21
C PRO A 69 2.51 -16.98 -7.72
N MET A 70 3.59 -17.17 -6.96
CA MET A 70 3.97 -18.49 -6.42
C MET A 70 2.87 -19.18 -5.58
N MET A 71 1.89 -18.42 -5.10
CA MET A 71 0.79 -18.90 -4.25
C MET A 71 -0.45 -19.35 -5.03
N VAL A 72 -0.43 -19.29 -6.36
CA VAL A 72 -1.57 -19.69 -7.19
C VAL A 72 -1.21 -20.93 -7.99
N SER A 73 -1.82 -22.08 -7.65
CA SER A 73 -1.63 -23.33 -8.37
C SER A 73 -2.96 -24.05 -8.63
N GLY A 74 -3.07 -24.75 -9.76
CA GLY A 74 -4.23 -25.57 -10.11
C GLY A 74 -5.51 -24.79 -10.37
N ALA A 75 -6.63 -25.19 -9.79
CA ALA A 75 -7.94 -24.56 -9.98
C ALA A 75 -7.99 -23.08 -9.58
N LEU A 76 -7.14 -22.64 -8.63
CA LEU A 76 -7.03 -21.25 -8.21
C LEU A 76 -6.40 -20.35 -9.27
N GLU A 77 -5.61 -20.91 -10.19
CA GLU A 77 -5.01 -20.15 -11.30
C GLU A 77 -6.06 -19.63 -12.27
N SER A 78 -7.06 -20.45 -12.63
CA SER A 78 -8.14 -20.04 -13.52
C SER A 78 -8.95 -18.89 -12.93
N ASP A 79 -9.29 -18.98 -11.64
CA ASP A 79 -10.04 -17.95 -10.93
C ASP A 79 -9.24 -16.66 -10.81
N PHE A 80 -7.94 -16.76 -10.50
CA PHE A 80 -7.04 -15.62 -10.48
C PHE A 80 -6.98 -14.93 -11.83
N ARG A 81 -6.81 -15.67 -12.94
CA ARG A 81 -6.76 -15.10 -14.29
C ARG A 81 -8.07 -14.41 -14.67
N VAL A 82 -9.22 -15.03 -14.35
CA VAL A 82 -10.54 -14.44 -14.61
C VAL A 82 -10.72 -13.12 -13.85
N LEU A 83 -10.43 -13.11 -12.56
CA LEU A 83 -10.51 -11.89 -11.73
C LEU A 83 -9.53 -10.82 -12.18
N ALA A 84 -8.31 -11.21 -12.53
CA ALA A 84 -7.26 -10.29 -12.95
C ALA A 84 -7.54 -9.64 -14.31
N THR A 85 -8.35 -10.27 -15.18
CA THR A 85 -8.67 -9.73 -16.51
C THR A 85 -9.27 -8.32 -16.43
N ALA A 86 -10.07 -8.03 -15.41
CA ALA A 86 -10.66 -6.69 -15.20
C ALA A 86 -9.63 -5.59 -14.91
N TYR A 87 -8.36 -5.96 -14.66
CA TYR A 87 -7.26 -5.06 -14.32
C TYR A 87 -6.18 -4.99 -15.40
N PHE A 88 -6.33 -5.76 -16.51
CA PHE A 88 -5.34 -5.76 -17.58
C PHE A 88 -5.37 -4.47 -18.38
N TRP A 89 -4.19 -3.97 -18.64
CA TRP A 89 -4.02 -2.84 -19.54
C TRP A 89 -3.91 -3.30 -20.98
N THR A 90 -4.51 -2.57 -21.89
CA THR A 90 -4.45 -2.84 -23.32
C THR A 90 -3.64 -1.74 -24.01
N ASN A 91 -2.52 -2.11 -24.64
CA ASN A 91 -1.64 -1.18 -25.36
C ASN A 91 -1.23 0.05 -24.53
N GLY A 92 -0.90 -0.16 -23.24
CA GLY A 92 -0.49 0.92 -22.35
C GLY A 92 -1.64 1.79 -21.81
N THR A 93 -2.88 1.40 -22.07
CA THR A 93 -4.08 2.11 -21.60
C THR A 93 -4.74 1.31 -20.47
N PRO A 94 -5.08 1.95 -19.35
CA PRO A 94 -5.79 1.29 -18.26
C PRO A 94 -7.19 0.84 -18.69
N PRO A 95 -7.83 -0.07 -17.93
CA PRO A 95 -9.20 -0.47 -18.17
C PRO A 95 -10.14 0.73 -18.13
N GLU A 96 -11.13 0.74 -19.04
CA GLU A 96 -12.13 1.82 -19.14
C GLU A 96 -12.84 2.08 -17.80
N GLY A 97 -13.01 3.36 -17.45
CA GLY A 97 -13.67 3.79 -16.22
C GLY A 97 -12.83 3.60 -14.95
N ARG A 98 -11.58 3.13 -15.05
CA ARG A 98 -10.72 2.87 -13.88
C ARG A 98 -9.58 3.87 -13.70
N ASP A 99 -9.64 5.03 -14.32
CA ASP A 99 -8.59 6.06 -14.22
C ASP A 99 -8.28 6.45 -12.77
N ARG A 100 -9.30 6.60 -11.94
CA ARG A 100 -9.19 6.94 -10.52
C ARG A 100 -9.05 5.74 -9.58
N HIS A 101 -9.07 4.53 -10.08
CA HIS A 101 -8.78 3.35 -9.25
C HIS A 101 -7.28 3.21 -9.02
N PRO A 102 -6.85 2.59 -7.91
CA PRO A 102 -5.43 2.32 -7.69
C PRO A 102 -4.87 1.43 -8.80
N VAL A 103 -3.65 1.70 -9.21
CA VAL A 103 -2.92 0.80 -10.09
C VAL A 103 -2.63 -0.51 -9.37
N THR A 104 -2.83 -1.61 -10.07
CA THR A 104 -2.56 -2.97 -9.60
C THR A 104 -1.77 -3.75 -10.63
N LEU A 105 -1.44 -5.02 -10.37
CA LEU A 105 -0.58 -5.84 -11.22
C LEU A 105 0.82 -5.22 -11.42
N VAL A 106 1.32 -4.56 -10.39
CA VAL A 106 2.63 -3.94 -10.31
C VAL A 106 3.46 -4.65 -9.24
N LYS A 107 4.66 -5.09 -9.59
CA LYS A 107 5.60 -5.66 -8.63
C LYS A 107 6.36 -4.56 -7.90
N PHE A 108 7.15 -4.95 -6.90
CA PHE A 108 7.94 -4.00 -6.10
C PHE A 108 8.83 -3.09 -6.96
N ASP A 109 9.57 -3.67 -7.92
CA ASP A 109 10.47 -2.88 -8.79
C ASP A 109 9.72 -1.92 -9.71
N ASP A 110 8.48 -2.24 -10.14
CA ASP A 110 7.65 -1.35 -10.94
C ASP A 110 7.25 -0.12 -10.12
N ALA A 111 6.90 -0.31 -8.84
CA ALA A 111 6.59 0.78 -7.92
C ALA A 111 7.82 1.66 -7.63
N VAL A 112 8.99 1.05 -7.45
CA VAL A 112 10.27 1.78 -7.28
C VAL A 112 10.61 2.58 -8.54
N ALA A 113 10.42 2.00 -9.73
CA ALA A 113 10.66 2.70 -11.01
C ALA A 113 9.73 3.91 -11.18
N TYR A 114 8.46 3.78 -10.82
CA TYR A 114 7.51 4.92 -10.78
C TYR A 114 8.00 6.03 -9.85
N CYS A 115 8.39 5.68 -8.62
CA CYS A 115 8.92 6.65 -7.66
C CYS A 115 10.15 7.38 -8.21
N ALA A 116 11.08 6.66 -8.84
CA ALA A 116 12.28 7.25 -9.42
C ALA A 116 11.97 8.20 -10.60
N TRP A 117 10.97 7.88 -11.43
CA TRP A 117 10.48 8.76 -12.47
C TRP A 117 9.86 10.04 -11.87
N LEU A 118 8.97 9.87 -10.88
CA LEU A 118 8.29 11.00 -10.24
C LEU A 118 9.28 11.91 -9.50
N ALA A 119 10.32 11.33 -8.89
CA ALA A 119 11.41 12.09 -8.26
C ALA A 119 12.12 13.02 -9.26
N LYS A 120 12.42 12.53 -10.47
CA LYS A 120 13.01 13.35 -11.55
C LYS A 120 12.08 14.48 -12.02
N LYS A 121 10.78 14.22 -12.07
CA LYS A 121 9.75 15.19 -12.48
C LYS A 121 9.58 16.32 -11.47
N THR A 122 9.56 15.98 -10.20
CA THR A 122 9.18 16.89 -9.12
C THR A 122 10.38 17.50 -8.40
N GLY A 123 11.58 16.94 -8.59
CA GLY A 123 12.78 17.35 -7.84
C GLY A 123 12.78 16.96 -6.37
N LYS A 124 11.78 16.18 -5.91
CA LYS A 124 11.72 15.61 -4.56
C LYS A 124 12.31 14.20 -4.56
N ALA A 125 12.86 13.76 -3.44
CA ALA A 125 13.36 12.38 -3.28
C ALA A 125 12.21 11.38 -3.06
N VAL A 126 11.32 11.26 -4.07
CA VAL A 126 10.15 10.38 -4.00
C VAL A 126 10.58 8.92 -3.95
N ARG A 127 9.96 8.16 -3.06
CA ARG A 127 10.20 6.74 -2.80
C ARG A 127 8.93 6.06 -2.29
N LEU A 128 8.97 4.76 -2.09
CA LEU A 128 7.98 4.07 -1.26
C LEU A 128 8.12 4.52 0.20
N PRO A 129 7.05 4.53 1.00
CA PRO A 129 7.15 4.74 2.43
C PRO A 129 7.91 3.58 3.07
N THR A 130 8.61 3.82 4.17
CA THR A 130 9.03 2.73 5.06
C THR A 130 7.81 2.13 5.76
N GLU A 131 7.93 0.91 6.28
CA GLU A 131 6.86 0.30 7.06
C GLU A 131 6.46 1.18 8.25
N ALA A 132 7.43 1.79 8.92
CA ALA A 132 7.19 2.68 10.04
C ALA A 132 6.48 3.98 9.64
N GLU A 133 6.83 4.59 8.50
CA GLU A 133 6.13 5.77 7.97
C GLU A 133 4.69 5.41 7.59
N TRP A 134 4.50 4.28 6.93
CA TRP A 134 3.17 3.81 6.54
C TRP A 134 2.27 3.59 7.76
N GLU A 135 2.76 2.84 8.79
CA GLU A 135 1.96 2.57 9.98
C GLU A 135 1.67 3.84 10.78
N ARG A 136 2.65 4.77 10.92
CA ARG A 136 2.40 6.07 11.54
C ARG A 136 1.31 6.85 10.82
N ALA A 137 1.35 6.87 9.48
CA ALA A 137 0.32 7.52 8.68
C ALA A 137 -1.05 6.84 8.85
N ALA A 138 -1.09 5.49 8.85
CA ALA A 138 -2.31 4.73 9.05
C ALA A 138 -2.96 5.01 10.40
N ARG A 139 -2.18 5.07 11.47
CA ARG A 139 -2.69 5.36 12.83
C ARG A 139 -3.26 6.78 12.98
N GLY A 140 -2.97 7.70 12.08
CA GLY A 140 -3.59 9.03 12.06
C GLY A 140 -3.46 9.84 13.36
N GLY A 141 -2.49 9.51 14.23
CA GLY A 141 -2.35 10.14 15.55
C GLY A 141 -3.32 9.62 16.62
N LEU A 142 -4.11 8.61 16.35
CA LEU A 142 -5.08 8.01 17.27
C LEU A 142 -4.46 7.06 18.32
N GLY A 143 -3.12 7.00 18.40
CA GLY A 143 -2.40 6.10 19.31
C GLY A 143 -2.44 4.65 18.83
N SER A 144 -2.69 3.71 19.76
CA SER A 144 -2.67 2.26 19.47
C SER A 144 -4.00 1.72 18.95
N LYS A 145 -4.83 2.55 18.30
CA LYS A 145 -6.09 2.09 17.73
C LYS A 145 -5.90 1.02 16.67
N CYS A 146 -6.85 0.09 16.60
CA CYS A 146 -6.78 -1.08 15.74
C CYS A 146 -6.79 -0.68 14.25
N PHE A 147 -7.71 0.21 13.86
CA PHE A 147 -7.92 0.66 12.48
C PHE A 147 -7.61 2.15 12.32
N PRO A 148 -7.44 2.65 11.08
CA PRO A 148 -7.16 4.06 10.81
C PRO A 148 -8.21 5.05 11.35
N TRP A 149 -9.40 4.59 11.70
CA TRP A 149 -10.54 5.37 12.22
C TRP A 149 -10.88 5.06 13.68
N GLY A 150 -10.22 4.10 14.34
CA GLY A 150 -10.51 3.72 15.73
C GLY A 150 -10.51 2.20 15.95
N ASP A 151 -11.34 1.72 16.90
CA ASP A 151 -11.35 0.29 17.27
C ASP A 151 -12.56 -0.46 16.71
N THR A 152 -13.55 0.22 16.17
CA THR A 152 -14.80 -0.42 15.70
C THR A 152 -14.77 -0.53 14.18
N LEU A 153 -14.88 -1.75 13.66
CA LEU A 153 -15.03 -1.99 12.23
C LEU A 153 -16.43 -1.57 11.77
N ALA A 154 -16.49 -0.84 10.66
CA ALA A 154 -17.70 -0.52 9.95
C ALA A 154 -17.49 -0.66 8.44
N ASP A 155 -18.46 -1.25 7.73
CA ASP A 155 -18.41 -1.48 6.28
C ASP A 155 -18.25 -0.17 5.48
N SER A 156 -18.68 0.96 6.07
CA SER A 156 -18.56 2.28 5.46
C SER A 156 -17.17 2.91 5.57
N CYS A 157 -16.23 2.27 6.26
CA CYS A 157 -14.91 2.84 6.54
C CYS A 157 -13.81 2.38 5.57
N ALA A 158 -14.01 1.28 4.83
CA ALA A 158 -13.00 0.72 3.93
C ALA A 158 -13.62 -0.13 2.83
N ASN A 159 -12.92 -0.26 1.70
CA ASN A 159 -13.25 -1.22 0.65
C ASN A 159 -12.62 -2.58 0.99
N PHE A 160 -13.42 -3.47 1.57
CA PHE A 160 -13.05 -4.85 1.85
C PHE A 160 -14.30 -5.75 1.65
N LEU A 161 -14.15 -7.06 1.76
CA LEU A 161 -15.26 -8.00 1.55
C LEU A 161 -15.74 -8.57 2.90
N PRO A 162 -16.71 -7.94 3.58
CA PRO A 162 -17.26 -8.49 4.80
C PRO A 162 -17.90 -9.87 4.54
N ARG A 163 -17.70 -10.81 5.45
CA ARG A 163 -18.29 -12.17 5.34
C ARG A 163 -19.80 -12.17 5.11
N ALA A 164 -20.50 -11.12 5.56
CA ALA A 164 -21.96 -11.02 5.51
C ALA A 164 -22.53 -10.47 4.18
N THR A 165 -21.73 -9.80 3.35
CA THR A 165 -22.23 -9.03 2.19
C THR A 165 -21.68 -9.46 0.84
N ALA A 166 -21.29 -10.71 0.68
CA ALA A 166 -20.61 -11.33 -0.47
C ALA A 166 -21.25 -11.13 -1.88
N LYS A 167 -22.21 -10.22 -2.05
CA LYS A 167 -22.92 -9.98 -3.33
C LYS A 167 -22.63 -8.64 -4.00
N ALA A 168 -21.81 -7.76 -3.43
CA ALA A 168 -21.43 -6.51 -4.07
C ALA A 168 -20.51 -6.76 -5.28
N GLU A 169 -20.53 -5.89 -6.28
CA GLU A 169 -19.58 -5.91 -7.37
C GLU A 169 -18.16 -5.86 -6.79
N ARG A 170 -17.41 -6.95 -6.98
CA ARG A 170 -16.11 -7.13 -6.38
C ARG A 170 -15.05 -6.41 -7.19
N GLY A 171 -14.27 -5.56 -6.54
CA GLY A 171 -13.17 -4.86 -7.20
C GLY A 171 -12.61 -3.71 -6.37
N THR A 172 -11.58 -3.09 -6.91
CA THR A 172 -11.09 -1.82 -6.37
C THR A 172 -12.15 -0.73 -6.51
N ALA A 173 -12.16 0.22 -5.58
CA ALA A 173 -12.93 1.45 -5.66
C ALA A 173 -12.04 2.61 -6.17
N PRO A 174 -12.61 3.69 -6.73
CA PRO A 174 -11.87 4.93 -6.93
C PRO A 174 -11.23 5.40 -5.61
N VAL A 175 -10.00 5.86 -5.66
CA VAL A 175 -9.32 6.33 -4.45
C VAL A 175 -10.10 7.46 -3.77
N GLY A 176 -10.10 7.49 -2.44
CA GLY A 176 -10.85 8.47 -1.66
C GLY A 176 -12.37 8.25 -1.62
N SER A 177 -12.84 7.04 -1.96
CA SER A 177 -14.27 6.68 -1.86
C SER A 177 -14.73 6.47 -0.41
N TYR A 178 -13.82 6.29 0.52
CA TYR A 178 -14.06 6.07 1.94
C TYR A 178 -13.48 7.22 2.78
N PRO A 179 -13.91 7.40 4.03
CA PRO A 179 -13.44 8.50 4.87
C PRO A 179 -11.91 8.47 5.09
N ALA A 180 -11.30 9.65 5.08
CA ALA A 180 -9.91 9.81 5.48
C ALA A 180 -9.71 9.58 6.98
N ASN A 181 -8.50 9.21 7.37
CA ASN A 181 -8.10 9.24 8.77
C ASN A 181 -7.79 10.70 9.25
N PRO A 182 -7.48 10.93 10.53
CA PRO A 182 -7.23 12.29 11.03
C PRO A 182 -6.00 13.00 10.43
N PHE A 183 -5.11 12.29 9.74
CA PHE A 183 -4.03 12.90 8.95
C PHE A 183 -4.43 13.20 7.51
N GLU A 184 -5.74 13.12 7.19
CA GLU A 184 -6.30 13.34 5.85
C GLU A 184 -5.75 12.38 4.79
N VAL A 185 -5.32 11.17 5.21
CA VAL A 185 -4.86 10.11 4.32
C VAL A 185 -5.99 9.10 4.13
N TYR A 186 -6.30 8.79 2.88
CA TYR A 186 -7.38 7.90 2.48
C TYR A 186 -6.90 6.49 2.22
N ASP A 187 -7.82 5.53 2.31
CA ASP A 187 -7.62 4.13 1.91
C ASP A 187 -6.42 3.44 2.62
N MET A 188 -6.11 3.87 3.86
CA MET A 188 -5.06 3.23 4.67
C MET A 188 -5.47 1.84 5.18
N ALA A 189 -6.72 1.45 4.94
CA ALA A 189 -7.22 0.09 5.14
C ALA A 189 -8.15 -0.28 3.97
N GLY A 190 -7.93 -1.45 3.39
CA GLY A 190 -8.70 -1.94 2.24
C GLY A 190 -8.28 -1.34 0.90
N ASN A 191 -9.11 -1.50 -0.10
CA ASN A 191 -8.89 -1.20 -1.50
C ASN A 191 -7.78 -2.06 -2.10
N VAL A 192 -6.49 -1.72 -1.91
CA VAL A 192 -5.36 -2.56 -2.30
C VAL A 192 -4.31 -2.63 -1.20
N TRP A 193 -3.66 -3.76 -1.07
CA TRP A 193 -2.39 -3.87 -0.35
C TRP A 193 -1.38 -2.89 -0.92
N GLU A 194 -0.50 -2.35 -0.09
CA GLU A 194 0.46 -1.34 -0.51
C GLU A 194 1.90 -1.78 -0.24
N TRP A 195 2.73 -1.79 -1.29
CA TRP A 195 4.15 -1.99 -1.15
C TRP A 195 4.77 -0.92 -0.24
N VAL A 196 5.58 -1.35 0.72
CA VAL A 196 6.49 -0.50 1.48
C VAL A 196 7.94 -0.87 1.16
N SER A 197 8.89 0.00 1.50
CA SER A 197 10.31 -0.18 1.11
C SER A 197 11.02 -1.33 1.82
N ASP A 198 10.48 -1.79 2.94
CA ASP A 198 11.16 -2.68 3.87
C ASP A 198 11.18 -4.14 3.40
N TRP A 199 12.27 -4.82 3.67
CA TRP A 199 12.31 -6.27 3.65
C TRP A 199 11.56 -6.84 4.86
N TYR A 200 10.93 -7.98 4.68
CA TYR A 200 10.25 -8.67 5.77
C TYR A 200 11.22 -9.49 6.61
N SER A 201 11.02 -9.44 7.93
CA SER A 201 11.56 -10.39 8.89
C SER A 201 10.55 -10.55 10.02
N PRO A 202 10.18 -11.80 10.39
CA PRO A 202 9.20 -12.05 11.45
C PRO A 202 9.68 -11.61 12.84
N THR A 203 10.98 -11.42 13.03
CA THR A 203 11.59 -11.05 14.31
C THR A 203 12.14 -9.63 14.33
N TYR A 204 11.90 -8.83 13.29
CA TYR A 204 12.50 -7.48 13.22
C TYR A 204 12.07 -6.59 14.37
N TYR A 205 10.81 -6.62 14.79
CA TYR A 205 10.29 -5.78 15.88
C TYR A 205 10.94 -6.03 17.23
N GLN A 206 11.49 -7.23 17.45
CA GLN A 206 12.26 -7.56 18.68
C GLN A 206 13.57 -6.76 18.81
N ARG A 207 14.08 -6.19 17.70
CA ARG A 207 15.35 -5.46 17.60
C ARG A 207 15.27 -4.22 16.70
N ALA A 208 14.06 -3.73 16.45
CA ALA A 208 13.85 -2.58 15.59
C ALA A 208 14.60 -1.35 16.11
N GLN A 209 15.16 -0.58 15.19
CA GLN A 209 15.75 0.72 15.52
C GLN A 209 14.65 1.66 15.99
N TYR A 210 14.95 2.46 17.01
CA TYR A 210 14.01 3.45 17.53
C TYR A 210 13.77 4.61 16.54
N ILE A 211 14.85 5.13 15.90
CA ILE A 211 14.78 6.29 14.99
C ILE A 211 14.72 5.80 13.55
N ASN A 212 13.68 6.20 12.82
CA ASN A 212 13.46 5.92 11.41
C ASN A 212 13.71 4.44 11.04
N PRO A 213 12.97 3.49 11.63
CA PRO A 213 13.13 2.07 11.31
C PRO A 213 12.95 1.83 9.79
N GLN A 214 13.81 1.02 9.20
CA GLN A 214 13.82 0.73 7.75
C GLN A 214 13.78 -0.77 7.45
N GLY A 215 13.42 -1.59 8.44
CA GLY A 215 13.48 -3.03 8.29
C GLY A 215 14.90 -3.59 8.25
N PRO A 216 15.07 -4.88 7.97
CA PRO A 216 16.37 -5.50 7.78
C PRO A 216 17.02 -5.04 6.47
N GLU A 217 18.35 -5.05 6.39
CA GLU A 217 19.11 -4.61 5.20
C GLU A 217 18.82 -5.47 3.95
N ASN A 218 18.47 -6.73 4.15
CA ASN A 218 18.16 -7.67 3.07
C ASN A 218 17.09 -8.67 3.51
N GLY A 219 16.50 -9.38 2.55
CA GLY A 219 15.47 -10.39 2.81
C GLY A 219 15.06 -11.11 1.53
N LEU A 220 14.14 -12.06 1.65
CA LEU A 220 13.55 -12.79 0.54
C LEU A 220 12.16 -12.25 0.17
N MET A 221 11.47 -11.67 1.14
CA MET A 221 10.11 -11.14 1.02
C MET A 221 10.07 -9.65 1.29
N ARG A 222 9.19 -8.94 0.61
CA ARG A 222 8.83 -7.55 0.88
C ARG A 222 7.55 -7.48 1.68
N ILE A 223 7.31 -6.35 2.32
CA ILE A 223 6.10 -6.12 3.10
C ILE A 223 5.07 -5.39 2.24
N VAL A 224 3.80 -5.82 2.36
CA VAL A 224 2.63 -5.07 1.93
C VAL A 224 1.71 -4.81 3.11
N ARG A 225 1.03 -3.66 3.12
CA ARG A 225 0.24 -3.17 4.26
C ARG A 225 -1.18 -2.82 3.85
N GLY A 226 -2.10 -2.78 4.82
CA GLY A 226 -3.41 -2.17 4.73
C GLY A 226 -4.57 -3.11 4.36
N GLY A 227 -4.31 -4.31 3.87
CA GLY A 227 -5.38 -5.16 3.36
C GLY A 227 -5.92 -4.70 2.00
N ALA A 228 -6.85 -5.44 1.46
CA ALA A 228 -7.42 -5.17 0.13
C ALA A 228 -8.89 -5.56 0.04
N TRP A 229 -9.53 -5.13 -1.04
CA TRP A 229 -10.92 -5.41 -1.37
C TRP A 229 -11.30 -6.91 -1.39
N VAL A 230 -10.33 -7.81 -1.59
CA VAL A 230 -10.52 -9.28 -1.58
C VAL A 230 -10.54 -9.89 -0.19
N ASN A 231 -10.08 -9.17 0.83
CA ASN A 231 -9.94 -9.72 2.17
C ASN A 231 -11.30 -9.82 2.87
N THR A 232 -11.55 -10.97 3.49
CA THR A 232 -12.80 -11.27 4.22
C THR A 232 -12.62 -11.25 5.74
N ASP A 233 -11.38 -11.21 6.21
CA ASP A 233 -11.02 -11.17 7.61
C ASP A 233 -10.54 -9.76 7.98
N GLU A 234 -11.14 -9.18 8.99
CA GLU A 234 -10.87 -7.81 9.46
C GLU A 234 -9.45 -7.61 9.97
N ARG A 235 -8.78 -8.69 10.40
CA ARG A 235 -7.39 -8.62 10.88
C ARG A 235 -6.45 -7.99 9.86
N TYR A 236 -6.71 -8.20 8.55
CA TYR A 236 -5.90 -7.64 7.46
C TYR A 236 -5.98 -6.12 7.35
N LEU A 237 -7.04 -5.50 7.90
CA LEU A 237 -7.27 -4.06 7.86
C LEU A 237 -6.62 -3.31 9.03
N ARG A 238 -6.06 -4.04 10.01
CA ARG A 238 -5.42 -3.45 11.19
C ARG A 238 -4.19 -2.66 10.81
N CYS A 239 -4.00 -1.50 11.48
CA CYS A 239 -2.81 -0.66 11.28
C CYS A 239 -1.50 -1.42 11.50
N ALA A 240 -1.48 -2.40 12.40
CA ALA A 240 -0.28 -3.17 12.74
C ALA A 240 -0.07 -4.39 11.85
N TYR A 241 -1.10 -4.87 11.11
CA TYR A 241 -0.98 -6.12 10.36
C TYR A 241 0.10 -6.03 9.28
N ARG A 242 0.95 -7.05 9.24
CA ARG A 242 2.07 -7.18 8.32
C ARG A 242 1.82 -8.35 7.37
N HIS A 243 2.01 -8.15 6.07
CA HIS A 243 1.90 -9.24 5.12
C HIS A 243 3.14 -9.28 4.22
N GLU A 244 3.73 -10.46 4.12
CA GLU A 244 4.92 -10.70 3.32
C GLU A 244 4.58 -11.32 1.97
N VAL A 245 5.20 -10.81 0.92
CA VAL A 245 5.08 -11.36 -0.44
C VAL A 245 6.42 -11.30 -1.18
N PRO A 246 6.68 -12.22 -2.12
CA PRO A 246 7.83 -12.12 -3.00
C PRO A 246 7.83 -10.80 -3.78
N PRO A 247 8.99 -10.12 -3.96
CA PRO A 247 9.06 -8.82 -4.62
C PRO A 247 8.64 -8.84 -6.09
N ASP A 248 8.63 -9.98 -6.73
CA ASP A 248 8.22 -10.20 -8.12
C ASP A 248 6.72 -10.57 -8.29
N THR A 249 5.95 -10.47 -7.20
CA THR A 249 4.51 -10.78 -7.20
C THR A 249 3.72 -9.73 -7.98
N TYR A 250 2.90 -10.22 -8.92
CA TYR A 250 1.84 -9.44 -9.59
C TYR A 250 0.49 -9.87 -9.04
N ALA A 251 -0.25 -8.95 -8.44
CA ALA A 251 -1.59 -9.23 -7.93
C ALA A 251 -2.56 -8.09 -8.28
N TYR A 252 -3.80 -8.44 -8.55
CA TYR A 252 -4.88 -7.48 -8.81
C TYR A 252 -5.37 -6.77 -7.53
N SER A 253 -4.77 -7.10 -6.40
CA SER A 253 -5.05 -6.55 -5.08
C SER A 253 -3.85 -5.87 -4.43
N ILE A 254 -2.73 -5.71 -5.14
CA ILE A 254 -1.53 -5.03 -4.65
C ILE A 254 -1.24 -3.82 -5.53
N GLY A 255 -1.10 -2.66 -4.89
CA GLY A 255 -0.66 -1.40 -5.46
C GLY A 255 0.37 -0.74 -4.55
N PHE A 256 0.42 0.59 -4.49
CA PHE A 256 1.35 1.33 -3.65
C PHE A 256 0.95 2.80 -3.52
N ARG A 257 1.55 3.48 -2.55
CA ARG A 257 1.57 4.95 -2.46
C ARG A 257 3.00 5.47 -2.36
N ILE A 258 3.17 6.77 -2.59
CA ILE A 258 4.48 7.42 -2.53
C ILE A 258 4.73 8.04 -1.17
N ALA A 259 6.01 8.29 -0.85
CA ALA A 259 6.45 9.14 0.24
C ALA A 259 7.73 9.90 -0.14
N TYR A 260 8.08 10.93 0.61
CA TYR A 260 9.39 11.57 0.58
C TYR A 260 9.68 12.31 1.88
N SER A 261 10.95 12.45 2.23
CA SER A 261 11.39 13.20 3.41
C SER A 261 11.23 14.70 3.20
N LEU A 262 10.80 15.43 4.24
CA LEU A 262 10.60 16.90 4.16
C LEU A 262 11.88 17.69 4.42
N LYS A 263 12.96 17.04 4.86
CA LYS A 263 14.29 17.62 5.08
C LYS A 263 15.23 17.29 3.94
#